data_3c036fdbbf775d9358114e22012b2789
#
_entry.id   3c036fdbbf775d9358114e22012b2789
#
_cell.length_a   1.000
_cell.length_b   1.000
_cell.length_c   1.000
_cell.angle_alpha   90.00
_cell.angle_beta   90.00
_cell.angle_gamma   90.00
#
_symmetry.space_group_name_H-M   'P 1'
#
loop_
_entity.id
_entity.type
_entity.pdbx_description
1 polymer ?
#
loop_
_entity_poly.entity_id
_entity_poly.type
_entity_poly.pdbx_seq_one_letter_code
_entity_poly.pdbx_strand_id
1 'polypeptide(L)'
;MKKSVIVIIALAVVAGLFLGYKWLFPDEYVVGEDEIALKIRLNLQEDIGLVVYDYTVDGHQQGGGVSNANRTMIKRNEELITTWNREELKSSADKVSLNMRFRIITEYTDPNFENIYPEEITVRTEPISWDAYFGKMYDINITGNKTDGYTVKLITE
;
A
#
# COMPACT_ATOMS: atom_id res chain seq x y z
N MET A 1 41.25 -3.11 -32.77
CA MET A 1 39.86 -2.62 -32.91
C MET A 1 38.77 -3.71 -32.71
N LYS A 2 38.89 -4.91 -33.31
CA LYS A 2 37.81 -5.94 -33.19
C LYS A 2 37.52 -6.45 -31.76
N LYS A 3 38.57 -6.60 -30.90
CA LYS A 3 38.38 -7.09 -29.51
C LYS A 3 37.61 -6.09 -28.63
N SER A 4 37.88 -4.78 -28.77
CA SER A 4 37.21 -3.72 -28.00
C SER A 4 35.70 -3.62 -28.36
N VAL A 5 35.36 -3.81 -29.62
CA VAL A 5 33.95 -3.80 -30.07
C VAL A 5 33.15 -4.98 -29.48
N ILE A 6 33.78 -6.17 -29.44
CA ILE A 6 33.15 -7.36 -28.83
C ILE A 6 32.89 -7.14 -27.35
N VAL A 7 33.83 -6.54 -26.60
CA VAL A 7 33.66 -6.24 -25.18
C VAL A 7 32.51 -5.25 -24.95
N ILE A 8 32.40 -4.20 -25.76
CA ILE A 8 31.33 -3.21 -25.64
C ILE A 8 29.95 -3.86 -25.89
N ILE A 9 29.86 -4.71 -26.92
CA ILE A 9 28.60 -5.42 -27.23
C ILE A 9 28.22 -6.36 -26.07
N ALA A 10 29.18 -7.11 -25.53
CA ALA A 10 28.93 -8.00 -24.40
C ALA A 10 28.45 -7.23 -23.15
N LEU A 11 29.06 -6.07 -22.84
CA LEU A 11 28.60 -5.21 -21.73
C LEU A 11 27.20 -4.65 -21.96
N ALA A 12 26.87 -4.23 -23.18
CA ALA A 12 25.55 -3.74 -23.52
C ALA A 12 24.48 -4.82 -23.38
N VAL A 13 24.78 -6.07 -23.79
CA VAL A 13 23.87 -7.20 -23.62
C VAL A 13 23.65 -7.53 -22.13
N VAL A 14 24.72 -7.58 -21.34
CA VAL A 14 24.60 -7.82 -19.88
C VAL A 14 23.80 -6.72 -19.19
N ALA A 15 24.05 -5.46 -19.51
CA ALA A 15 23.27 -4.33 -18.98
C ALA A 15 21.79 -4.41 -19.40
N GLY A 16 21.52 -4.76 -20.65
CA GLY A 16 20.15 -4.94 -21.15
C GLY A 16 19.41 -6.10 -20.45
N LEU A 17 20.08 -7.22 -20.22
CA LEU A 17 19.53 -8.35 -19.46
C LEU A 17 19.28 -7.99 -18.00
N PHE A 18 20.20 -7.25 -17.36
CA PHE A 18 20.04 -6.80 -15.98
C PHE A 18 18.86 -5.83 -15.83
N LEU A 19 18.74 -4.84 -16.73
CA LEU A 19 17.62 -3.90 -16.74
C LEU A 19 16.29 -4.62 -17.02
N GLY A 20 16.29 -5.57 -17.96
CA GLY A 20 15.11 -6.39 -18.25
C GLY A 20 14.71 -7.26 -17.07
N TYR A 21 15.69 -7.85 -16.37
CA TYR A 21 15.45 -8.62 -15.15
C TYR A 21 14.81 -7.75 -14.04
N LYS A 22 15.39 -6.57 -13.75
CA LYS A 22 14.84 -5.63 -12.76
C LYS A 22 13.44 -5.12 -13.11
N TRP A 23 13.15 -4.99 -14.39
CA TRP A 23 11.81 -4.61 -14.86
C TRP A 23 10.78 -5.73 -14.71
N LEU A 24 11.18 -6.98 -14.97
CA LEU A 24 10.31 -8.16 -14.83
C LEU A 24 10.16 -8.62 -13.38
N PHE A 25 11.18 -8.39 -12.54
CA PHE A 25 11.23 -8.78 -11.13
C PHE A 25 11.60 -7.55 -10.30
N PRO A 26 10.63 -6.65 -10.05
CA PRO A 26 10.86 -5.53 -9.16
C PRO A 26 11.26 -6.04 -7.78
N ASP A 27 12.12 -5.29 -7.08
CA ASP A 27 12.55 -5.67 -5.74
C ASP A 27 11.33 -5.75 -4.81
N GLU A 28 11.20 -6.86 -4.10
CA GLU A 28 10.19 -7.01 -3.06
C GLU A 28 10.53 -6.08 -1.89
N TYR A 29 9.51 -5.43 -1.32
CA TYR A 29 9.70 -4.57 -0.18
C TYR A 29 10.17 -5.39 1.03
N VAL A 30 11.31 -5.02 1.60
CA VAL A 30 11.87 -5.66 2.80
C VAL A 30 11.55 -4.80 4.01
N VAL A 31 10.79 -5.37 4.94
CA VAL A 31 10.39 -4.70 6.18
C VAL A 31 11.58 -4.55 7.11
N GLY A 32 11.82 -3.34 7.61
CA GLY A 32 12.82 -3.08 8.64
C GLY A 32 12.46 -3.68 9.99
N GLU A 33 13.46 -3.96 10.86
CA GLU A 33 13.24 -4.55 12.18
C GLU A 33 12.31 -3.70 13.08
N ASP A 34 12.34 -2.37 12.91
CA ASP A 34 11.53 -1.40 13.66
C ASP A 34 10.29 -0.92 12.90
N GLU A 35 9.90 -1.63 11.83
CA GLU A 35 8.74 -1.29 11.00
C GLU A 35 7.67 -2.36 11.07
N ILE A 36 6.42 -1.93 10.92
CA ILE A 36 5.28 -2.76 10.57
C ILE A 36 4.86 -2.33 9.17
N ALA A 37 4.79 -3.27 8.23
CA ALA A 37 4.31 -3.01 6.89
C ALA A 37 2.91 -3.61 6.68
N LEU A 38 2.06 -2.88 5.96
CA LEU A 38 0.77 -3.35 5.50
C LEU A 38 0.74 -3.33 3.98
N LYS A 39 0.59 -4.49 3.38
CA LYS A 39 0.36 -4.67 1.96
C LYS A 39 -1.15 -4.74 1.72
N ILE A 40 -1.67 -3.78 0.99
CA ILE A 40 -3.09 -3.68 0.65
C ILE A 40 -3.27 -4.18 -0.78
N ARG A 41 -3.91 -5.32 -0.94
CA ARG A 41 -4.25 -5.89 -2.26
C ARG A 41 -5.64 -5.46 -2.64
N LEU A 42 -5.75 -4.74 -3.74
CA LEU A 42 -7.02 -4.33 -4.30
C LEU A 42 -7.52 -5.41 -5.28
N ASN A 43 -8.70 -5.95 -5.01
CA ASN A 43 -9.42 -6.85 -5.90
C ASN A 43 -10.85 -6.28 -6.09
N LEU A 44 -10.89 -5.09 -6.68
CA LEU A 44 -12.08 -4.27 -6.82
C LEU A 44 -12.73 -4.48 -8.20
N GLN A 45 -13.96 -4.01 -8.35
CA GLN A 45 -14.66 -4.04 -9.64
C GLN A 45 -14.43 -2.75 -10.44
N GLU A 46 -14.00 -1.66 -9.81
CA GLU A 46 -13.67 -0.37 -10.43
C GLU A 46 -12.35 0.20 -9.90
N ASP A 47 -11.78 1.16 -10.64
CA ASP A 47 -10.66 1.99 -10.17
C ASP A 47 -11.18 2.98 -9.12
N ILE A 48 -10.35 3.33 -8.14
CA ILE A 48 -10.70 4.21 -7.01
C ILE A 48 -9.75 5.42 -6.91
N GLY A 49 -10.19 6.49 -6.26
CA GLY A 49 -9.36 7.70 -6.10
C GLY A 49 -8.30 7.55 -5.01
N LEU A 50 -8.69 7.00 -3.85
CA LEU A 50 -7.86 7.02 -2.66
C LEU A 50 -8.32 5.94 -1.66
N VAL A 51 -7.36 5.34 -0.98
CA VAL A 51 -7.61 4.52 0.22
C VAL A 51 -7.20 5.33 1.43
N VAL A 52 -8.14 5.70 2.27
CA VAL A 52 -7.90 6.33 3.58
C VAL A 52 -8.10 5.29 4.66
N TYR A 53 -7.32 5.35 5.72
CA TYR A 53 -7.49 4.48 6.88
C TYR A 53 -7.37 5.27 8.17
N ASP A 54 -8.25 4.96 9.11
CA ASP A 54 -8.19 5.40 10.49
C ASP A 54 -7.82 4.19 11.34
N TYR A 55 -6.86 4.35 12.25
CA TYR A 55 -6.43 3.27 13.12
C TYR A 55 -6.23 3.72 14.56
N THR A 56 -6.37 2.78 15.48
CA THR A 56 -6.11 2.99 16.90
C THR A 56 -5.00 2.05 17.37
N VAL A 57 -4.01 2.60 18.04
CA VAL A 57 -2.93 1.89 18.72
C VAL A 57 -2.90 2.35 20.16
N ASP A 58 -3.00 1.42 21.11
CA ASP A 58 -2.94 1.71 22.55
C ASP A 58 -3.86 2.86 23.00
N GLY A 59 -5.04 2.97 22.36
CA GLY A 59 -6.04 4.02 22.64
C GLY A 59 -5.79 5.37 21.94
N HIS A 60 -4.71 5.49 21.17
CA HIS A 60 -4.42 6.67 20.37
C HIS A 60 -4.93 6.50 18.94
N GLN A 61 -5.83 7.39 18.52
CA GLN A 61 -6.35 7.41 17.17
C GLN A 61 -5.41 8.17 16.23
N GLN A 62 -5.14 7.56 15.08
CA GLN A 62 -4.34 8.13 14.00
C GLN A 62 -5.00 7.80 12.65
N GLY A 63 -4.46 8.36 11.58
CA GLY A 63 -4.97 8.10 10.24
C GLY A 63 -3.91 8.32 9.18
N GLY A 64 -4.17 7.77 8.00
CA GLY A 64 -3.32 7.93 6.84
C GLY A 64 -4.11 7.64 5.56
N GLY A 65 -3.40 7.64 4.43
CA GLY A 65 -4.02 7.34 3.16
C GLY A 65 -2.98 7.05 2.08
N VAL A 66 -3.40 6.36 1.04
CA VAL A 66 -2.59 6.04 -0.12
C VAL A 66 -3.30 6.49 -1.38
N SER A 67 -2.62 7.30 -2.17
CA SER A 67 -3.08 7.79 -3.47
C SER A 67 -1.93 7.81 -4.47
N ASN A 68 -2.25 7.87 -5.76
CA ASN A 68 -1.23 8.11 -6.78
C ASN A 68 -0.76 9.57 -6.73
N ALA A 69 0.56 9.77 -6.69
CA ALA A 69 1.18 11.11 -6.62
C ALA A 69 0.81 12.02 -7.80
N ASN A 70 0.51 11.44 -8.97
CA ASN A 70 0.08 12.15 -10.18
C ASN A 70 -1.43 12.40 -10.23
N ARG A 71 -2.18 12.11 -9.17
CA ARG A 71 -3.65 12.26 -9.06
C ARG A 71 -4.44 11.39 -10.04
N THR A 72 -3.87 10.32 -10.55
CA THR A 72 -4.62 9.32 -11.30
C THR A 72 -5.34 8.37 -10.36
N MET A 73 -6.41 7.75 -10.84
CA MET A 73 -7.10 6.70 -10.10
C MET A 73 -6.17 5.51 -9.82
N ILE A 74 -6.26 4.95 -8.62
CA ILE A 74 -5.61 3.69 -8.26
C ILE A 74 -6.33 2.57 -9.00
N LYS A 75 -5.55 1.67 -9.60
CA LYS A 75 -6.13 0.57 -10.38
C LYS A 75 -6.76 -0.48 -9.47
N ARG A 76 -7.89 -1.03 -9.91
CA ARG A 76 -8.70 -2.02 -9.17
C ARG A 76 -7.97 -3.30 -8.75
N ASN A 77 -6.79 -3.58 -9.32
CA ASN A 77 -5.97 -4.77 -9.04
C ASN A 77 -4.55 -4.39 -8.60
N GLU A 78 -4.37 -3.18 -8.10
CA GLU A 78 -3.08 -2.67 -7.63
C GLU A 78 -2.74 -3.18 -6.23
N GLU A 79 -1.45 -3.29 -5.93
CA GLU A 79 -0.94 -3.52 -4.59
C GLU A 79 -0.35 -2.22 -4.05
N LEU A 80 -0.73 -1.86 -2.83
CA LEU A 80 -0.27 -0.68 -2.14
C LEU A 80 0.48 -1.11 -0.89
N ILE A 81 1.54 -0.39 -0.51
CA ILE A 81 2.28 -0.64 0.72
C ILE A 81 2.27 0.63 1.56
N THR A 82 1.95 0.48 2.83
CA THR A 82 2.12 1.51 3.85
C THR A 82 2.89 0.94 5.02
N THR A 83 3.69 1.77 5.68
CA THR A 83 4.54 1.36 6.79
C THR A 83 4.39 2.29 7.97
N TRP A 84 4.68 1.79 9.15
CA TRP A 84 4.78 2.55 10.39
C TRP A 84 6.01 2.10 11.15
N ASN A 85 6.76 3.04 11.67
CA ASN A 85 7.87 2.77 12.56
C ASN A 85 7.43 2.93 14.04
N ARG A 86 8.32 2.55 14.97
CA ARG A 86 8.06 2.64 16.42
C ARG A 86 7.75 4.06 16.88
N GLU A 87 8.41 5.06 16.30
CA GLU A 87 8.22 6.46 16.68
C GLU A 87 6.82 6.95 16.27
N GLU A 88 6.37 6.62 15.07
CA GLU A 88 5.03 6.96 14.56
C GLU A 88 3.94 6.29 15.40
N LEU A 89 4.11 5.03 15.76
CA LEU A 89 3.16 4.31 16.61
C LEU A 89 3.32 4.62 18.10
N LYS A 90 4.36 5.37 18.50
CA LYS A 90 4.68 5.73 19.89
C LYS A 90 4.76 4.52 20.81
N SER A 91 5.26 3.40 20.29
CA SER A 91 5.33 2.13 21.01
C SER A 91 6.76 1.63 21.14
N SER A 92 7.12 1.26 22.37
CA SER A 92 8.39 0.57 22.68
C SER A 92 8.21 -0.96 22.79
N ALA A 93 6.98 -1.46 22.69
CA ALA A 93 6.69 -2.88 22.74
C ALA A 93 7.06 -3.57 21.42
N ASP A 94 7.28 -4.89 21.45
CA ASP A 94 7.55 -5.66 20.23
C ASP A 94 6.31 -5.93 19.40
N LYS A 95 5.13 -5.70 19.99
CA LYS A 95 3.85 -5.90 19.36
C LYS A 95 2.88 -4.79 19.77
N VAL A 96 2.00 -4.42 18.85
CA VAL A 96 0.90 -3.47 19.07
C VAL A 96 -0.42 -4.09 18.65
N SER A 97 -1.50 -3.76 19.34
CA SER A 97 -2.85 -4.11 18.90
C SER A 97 -3.38 -3.01 17.99
N LEU A 98 -3.57 -3.35 16.72
CA LEU A 98 -4.13 -2.47 15.71
C LEU A 98 -5.63 -2.72 15.56
N ASN A 99 -6.41 -1.65 15.60
CA ASN A 99 -7.80 -1.63 15.15
C ASN A 99 -7.91 -0.63 14.02
N MET A 100 -8.26 -1.09 12.83
CA MET A 100 -8.21 -0.27 11.60
C MET A 100 -9.51 -0.31 10.84
N ARG A 101 -9.95 0.84 10.34
CA ARG A 101 -11.09 1.00 9.44
C ARG A 101 -10.65 1.72 8.19
N PHE A 102 -11.14 1.26 7.04
CA PHE A 102 -10.85 1.88 5.76
C PHE A 102 -12.02 2.73 5.28
N ARG A 103 -11.68 3.78 4.55
CA ARG A 103 -12.59 4.60 3.76
C ARG A 103 -12.08 4.59 2.33
N ILE A 104 -12.88 4.09 1.43
CA ILE A 104 -12.55 4.05 0.01
C ILE A 104 -13.20 5.26 -0.66
N ILE A 105 -12.38 6.13 -1.21
CA ILE A 105 -12.85 7.29 -1.98
C ILE A 105 -12.94 6.86 -3.42
N THR A 106 -14.16 6.73 -3.94
CA THR A 106 -14.42 6.15 -5.26
C THR A 106 -14.07 7.06 -6.42
N GLU A 107 -13.97 8.37 -6.15
CA GLU A 107 -13.63 9.38 -7.15
C GLU A 107 -12.59 10.33 -6.55
N TYR A 108 -11.66 10.82 -7.36
CA TYR A 108 -10.69 11.81 -6.87
C TYR A 108 -11.23 13.23 -7.10
N THR A 109 -11.60 13.89 -6.01
CA THR A 109 -12.21 15.24 -6.05
C THR A 109 -11.55 16.26 -5.12
N ASP A 110 -10.32 16.02 -4.69
CA ASP A 110 -9.58 16.94 -3.82
C ASP A 110 -8.47 17.71 -4.59
N PRO A 111 -8.83 18.69 -5.45
CA PRO A 111 -7.86 19.42 -6.26
C PRO A 111 -6.93 20.31 -5.41
N ASN A 112 -7.34 20.68 -4.19
CA ASN A 112 -6.64 21.62 -3.32
C ASN A 112 -5.87 20.92 -2.17
N PHE A 113 -5.95 19.59 -2.05
CA PHE A 113 -5.37 18.80 -0.94
C PHE A 113 -5.88 19.21 0.45
N GLU A 114 -7.15 19.56 0.54
CA GLU A 114 -7.80 19.91 1.80
C GLU A 114 -8.21 18.70 2.63
N ASN A 115 -8.07 17.48 2.07
CA ASN A 115 -8.49 16.20 2.65
C ASN A 115 -9.98 16.16 3.01
N ILE A 116 -10.78 16.86 2.24
CA ILE A 116 -12.25 16.89 2.38
C ILE A 116 -12.84 15.97 1.31
N TYR A 117 -13.45 14.88 1.75
CA TYR A 117 -14.05 13.89 0.86
C TYR A 117 -15.57 13.86 1.09
N PRO A 118 -16.38 14.21 0.07
CA PRO A 118 -17.82 14.12 0.14
C PRO A 118 -18.30 12.71 0.50
N GLU A 119 -19.39 12.63 1.28
CA GLU A 119 -19.95 11.35 1.69
C GLU A 119 -20.44 10.51 0.51
N GLU A 120 -20.89 11.14 -0.55
CA GLU A 120 -21.43 10.48 -1.76
C GLU A 120 -20.37 9.64 -2.49
N ILE A 121 -19.10 9.96 -2.32
CA ILE A 121 -17.98 9.23 -2.92
C ILE A 121 -17.16 8.45 -1.89
N THR A 122 -17.58 8.47 -0.63
CA THR A 122 -16.87 7.83 0.49
C THR A 122 -17.60 6.57 0.95
N VAL A 123 -16.98 5.41 0.78
CA VAL A 123 -17.52 4.14 1.27
C VAL A 123 -16.68 3.65 2.44
N ARG A 124 -17.30 3.47 3.61
CA ARG A 124 -16.64 2.98 4.82
C ARG A 124 -16.73 1.47 4.91
N THR A 125 -15.66 0.85 5.41
CA THR A 125 -15.63 -0.60 5.68
C THR A 125 -15.91 -0.87 7.16
N GLU A 126 -16.21 -2.13 7.48
CA GLU A 126 -16.16 -2.59 8.86
C GLU A 126 -14.71 -2.57 9.37
N PRO A 127 -14.48 -2.32 10.67
CA PRO A 127 -13.14 -2.35 11.23
C PRO A 127 -12.59 -3.78 11.29
N ILE A 128 -11.27 -3.87 11.14
CA ILE A 128 -10.52 -5.11 11.40
C ILE A 128 -9.53 -4.89 12.53
N SER A 129 -9.25 -5.95 13.30
CA SER A 129 -8.32 -5.87 14.43
C SER A 129 -7.37 -7.06 14.42
N TRP A 130 -6.09 -6.80 14.71
CA TRP A 130 -5.08 -7.83 14.87
C TRP A 130 -3.91 -7.34 15.73
N ASP A 131 -3.13 -8.29 16.23
CA ASP A 131 -1.85 -8.00 16.87
C ASP A 131 -0.75 -7.92 15.81
N ALA A 132 -0.09 -6.79 15.71
CA ALA A 132 0.98 -6.53 14.75
C ALA A 132 2.34 -6.51 15.45
N TYR A 133 3.30 -7.25 14.92
CA TYR A 133 4.68 -7.33 15.39
C TYR A 133 5.58 -6.47 14.50
N PHE A 134 6.53 -5.76 15.10
CA PHE A 134 7.58 -5.08 14.35
C PHE A 134 8.45 -6.09 13.58
N GLY A 135 8.99 -5.69 12.45
CA GLY A 135 9.70 -6.54 11.51
C GLY A 135 8.79 -7.43 10.64
N LYS A 136 7.47 -7.24 10.67
CA LYS A 136 6.51 -8.06 9.94
C LYS A 136 5.71 -7.26 8.90
N MET A 137 5.40 -7.94 7.80
CA MET A 137 4.42 -7.49 6.80
C MET A 137 3.09 -8.22 7.02
N TYR A 138 2.01 -7.47 6.91
CA TYR A 138 0.65 -7.99 6.97
C TYR A 138 -0.04 -7.75 5.64
N ASP A 139 -0.69 -8.77 5.12
CA ASP A 139 -1.47 -8.68 3.89
C ASP A 139 -2.94 -8.47 4.22
N ILE A 140 -3.55 -7.48 3.60
CA ILE A 140 -5.00 -7.32 3.57
C ILE A 140 -5.52 -7.35 2.14
N ASN A 141 -6.73 -7.85 1.99
CA ASN A 141 -7.44 -7.86 0.72
C ASN A 141 -8.69 -7.00 0.81
N ILE A 142 -8.83 -6.02 -0.08
CA ILE A 142 -10.03 -5.20 -0.23
C ILE A 142 -10.75 -5.66 -1.48
N THR A 143 -12.02 -6.07 -1.32
CA THR A 143 -12.89 -6.56 -2.41
C THR A 143 -14.20 -5.78 -2.42
N GLY A 144 -14.90 -5.78 -3.54
CA GLY A 144 -16.23 -5.17 -3.67
C GLY A 144 -16.28 -4.04 -4.69
N ASN A 145 -17.29 -3.20 -4.55
CA ASN A 145 -17.55 -2.06 -5.43
C ASN A 145 -18.34 -0.96 -4.67
N LYS A 146 -18.49 0.20 -5.32
CA LYS A 146 -19.16 1.36 -4.73
C LYS A 146 -20.68 1.15 -4.47
N THR A 147 -21.30 0.23 -5.17
CA THR A 147 -22.76 -0.03 -5.05
C THR A 147 -23.09 -0.98 -3.92
N ASP A 148 -22.33 -2.09 -3.82
CA ASP A 148 -22.57 -3.15 -2.84
C ASP A 148 -21.73 -2.97 -1.58
N GLY A 149 -20.76 -2.03 -1.60
CA GLY A 149 -19.81 -1.78 -0.54
C GLY A 149 -18.50 -2.55 -0.71
N TYR A 150 -17.54 -2.26 0.18
CA TYR A 150 -16.23 -2.90 0.21
C TYR A 150 -16.05 -3.74 1.45
N THR A 151 -15.40 -4.87 1.30
CA THR A 151 -15.03 -5.78 2.38
C THR A 151 -13.51 -5.84 2.51
N VAL A 152 -13.04 -5.76 3.75
CA VAL A 152 -11.61 -5.86 4.08
C VAL A 152 -11.37 -7.14 4.86
N LYS A 153 -10.37 -7.91 4.47
CA LYS A 153 -9.95 -9.14 5.17
C LYS A 153 -8.45 -9.14 5.37
N LEU A 154 -8.01 -9.41 6.59
CA LEU A 154 -6.63 -9.75 6.88
C LEU A 154 -6.35 -11.16 6.33
N ILE A 155 -5.27 -11.30 5.57
CA ILE A 155 -4.80 -12.61 5.09
C ILE A 155 -3.78 -13.08 6.14
N THR A 156 -4.17 -14.05 6.95
CA THR A 156 -3.26 -14.75 7.86
C THR A 156 -2.66 -15.95 7.14
N GLU A 157 -1.32 -15.98 7.04
CA GLU A 157 -0.61 -17.20 6.68
C GLU A 157 -0.65 -18.23 7.81
#